data_bd3a28cd20720b59ad60eb049452134a
#
_entry.id   bd3a28cd20720b59ad60eb049452134a
#
_cell.length_a   1.000
_cell.length_b   1.000
_cell.length_c   1.000
_cell.angle_alpha   90.00
_cell.angle_beta   90.00
_cell.angle_gamma   90.00
#
_symmetry.space_group_name_H-M   'P 1'
#
loop_
_entity.id
_entity.type
_entity.pdbx_description
1 polymer ?
#
loop_
_entity_poly.entity_id
_entity_poly.type
_entity_poly.pdbx_seq_one_letter_code
_entity_poly.pdbx_strand_id
1 'polypeptide(L)'
;LLPGVGTILGTLIVMATLNPFIAVVVVVITPVSIWFASFMAKRTSHLFRRQSEAQGELSGYVNEMVEGQELVSMFGYEKACVERLCKINQSLSDITQKSVFYSSIANPGTRFVNAIVYAAVAVCGGWVVLQNWMTVGQLSSFLTYANQYTKPFNEVTGVLTQIQSAVAGAQSLFLLIDGAKAPQDLP
;
A
#
# COMPACT_ATOMS: atom_id res chain seq x y z
N LEU A 1 17.13 -0.15 0.59
CA LEU A 1 17.14 1.30 0.38
C LEU A 1 18.39 1.79 -0.37
N LEU A 2 19.60 1.37 0.00
CA LEU A 2 20.86 1.78 -0.65
C LEU A 2 20.87 1.53 -2.18
N PRO A 3 20.54 0.32 -2.69
CA PRO A 3 20.53 0.09 -4.14
C PRO A 3 19.48 0.94 -4.87
N GLY A 4 18.32 1.20 -4.26
CA GLY A 4 17.28 2.04 -4.86
C GLY A 4 17.72 3.49 -5.05
N VAL A 5 18.38 4.08 -4.05
CA VAL A 5 18.91 5.45 -4.13
C VAL A 5 20.01 5.53 -5.20
N GLY A 6 20.91 4.52 -5.24
CA GLY A 6 21.96 4.43 -6.25
C GLY A 6 21.37 4.33 -7.68
N THR A 7 20.30 3.57 -7.86
CA THR A 7 19.62 3.45 -9.15
C THR A 7 18.96 4.78 -9.57
N ILE A 8 18.30 5.48 -8.64
CA ILE A 8 17.69 6.79 -8.92
C ILE A 8 18.75 7.80 -9.35
N LEU A 9 19.81 7.95 -8.59
CA LEU A 9 20.88 8.90 -8.89
C LEU A 9 21.62 8.53 -10.18
N GLY A 10 21.97 7.27 -10.37
CA GLY A 10 22.66 6.79 -11.55
C GLY A 10 21.84 6.97 -12.83
N THR A 11 20.57 6.60 -12.81
CA THR A 11 19.66 6.80 -13.97
C THR A 11 19.45 8.27 -14.27
N LEU A 12 19.32 9.12 -13.24
CA LEU A 12 19.12 10.56 -13.40
C LEU A 12 20.35 11.25 -14.01
N ILE A 13 21.55 10.87 -13.58
CA ILE A 13 22.81 11.37 -14.15
C ILE A 13 22.92 10.97 -15.62
N VAL A 14 22.69 9.68 -15.96
CA VAL A 14 22.75 9.21 -17.35
C VAL A 14 21.69 9.91 -18.21
N MET A 15 20.47 10.10 -17.70
CA MET A 15 19.41 10.82 -18.41
C MET A 15 19.79 12.28 -18.65
N ALA A 16 20.38 12.96 -17.67
CA ALA A 16 20.82 14.34 -17.79
C ALA A 16 21.96 14.51 -18.82
N THR A 17 22.87 13.53 -18.95
CA THR A 17 23.94 13.54 -19.95
C THR A 17 23.44 13.27 -21.37
N LEU A 18 22.37 12.47 -21.52
CA LEU A 18 21.78 12.19 -22.84
C LEU A 18 20.95 13.38 -23.37
N ASN A 19 20.03 13.89 -22.56
CA ASN A 19 19.24 15.07 -22.90
C ASN A 19 18.66 15.72 -21.65
N PRO A 20 19.14 16.91 -21.25
CA PRO A 20 18.70 17.57 -20.02
C PRO A 20 17.23 18.02 -20.09
N PHE A 21 16.70 18.34 -21.27
CA PHE A 21 15.30 18.75 -21.43
C PHE A 21 14.33 17.62 -21.04
N ILE A 22 14.56 16.41 -21.57
CA ILE A 22 13.69 15.27 -21.28
C ILE A 22 13.90 14.78 -19.83
N ALA A 23 15.13 14.88 -19.28
CA ALA A 23 15.41 14.59 -17.90
C ALA A 23 14.57 15.47 -16.95
N VAL A 24 14.45 16.76 -17.23
CA VAL A 24 13.58 17.69 -16.47
C VAL A 24 12.11 17.28 -16.58
N VAL A 25 11.62 16.87 -17.74
CA VAL A 25 10.24 16.39 -17.92
C VAL A 25 9.97 15.19 -17.01
N VAL A 26 10.88 14.23 -16.94
CA VAL A 26 10.75 13.06 -16.04
C VAL A 26 10.72 13.47 -14.58
N VAL A 27 11.63 14.35 -14.18
CA VAL A 27 11.69 14.85 -12.78
C VAL A 27 10.43 15.60 -12.38
N VAL A 28 9.85 16.40 -13.28
CA VAL A 28 8.60 17.15 -13.01
C VAL A 28 7.39 16.23 -12.91
N ILE A 29 7.34 15.13 -13.68
CA ILE A 29 6.22 14.19 -13.65
C ILE A 29 6.34 13.20 -12.47
N THR A 30 7.53 12.93 -11.96
CA THR A 30 7.78 12.01 -10.85
C THR A 30 6.96 12.32 -9.58
N PRO A 31 6.84 13.58 -9.10
CA PRO A 31 6.01 13.89 -7.94
C PRO A 31 4.55 13.44 -8.08
N VAL A 32 4.00 13.47 -9.29
CA VAL A 32 2.62 13.01 -9.56
C VAL A 32 2.49 11.50 -9.29
N SER A 33 3.47 10.71 -9.73
CA SER A 33 3.51 9.27 -9.50
C SER A 33 3.65 8.94 -8.02
N ILE A 34 4.53 9.65 -7.30
CA ILE A 34 4.74 9.47 -5.87
C ILE A 34 3.49 9.86 -5.08
N TRP A 35 2.86 10.98 -5.45
CA TRP A 35 1.63 11.43 -4.81
C TRP A 35 0.51 10.41 -4.97
N PHE A 36 0.31 9.90 -6.19
CA PHE A 36 -0.71 8.88 -6.47
C PHE A 36 -0.43 7.59 -5.68
N ALA A 37 0.80 7.08 -5.70
CA ALA A 37 1.19 5.89 -4.96
C ALA A 37 0.99 6.06 -3.44
N SER A 38 1.39 7.20 -2.89
CA SER A 38 1.20 7.54 -1.47
C SER A 38 -0.28 7.66 -1.09
N PHE A 39 -1.10 8.27 -1.95
CA PHE A 39 -2.54 8.39 -1.75
C PHE A 39 -3.19 7.01 -1.68
N MET A 40 -2.88 6.14 -2.65
CA MET A 40 -3.42 4.78 -2.69
C MET A 40 -2.95 3.95 -1.49
N ALA A 41 -1.67 4.03 -1.12
CA ALA A 41 -1.11 3.32 0.02
C ALA A 41 -1.80 3.72 1.35
N LYS A 42 -1.97 5.01 1.59
CA LYS A 42 -2.65 5.53 2.80
C LYS A 42 -4.11 5.05 2.86
N ARG A 43 -4.82 5.10 1.73
CA ARG A 43 -6.23 4.71 1.66
C ARG A 43 -6.40 3.21 1.92
N THR A 44 -5.57 2.40 1.28
CA THR A 44 -5.57 0.93 1.43
C THR A 44 -5.19 0.52 2.85
N SER A 45 -4.14 1.08 3.42
CA SER A 45 -3.69 0.78 4.79
C SER A 45 -4.76 1.10 5.85
N HIS A 46 -5.43 2.25 5.72
CA HIS A 46 -6.54 2.60 6.61
C HIS A 46 -7.70 1.60 6.55
N LEU A 47 -8.05 1.13 5.35
CA LEU A 47 -9.13 0.15 5.18
C LEU A 47 -8.75 -1.22 5.73
N PHE A 48 -7.51 -1.68 5.50
CA PHE A 48 -7.02 -2.94 6.07
C PHE A 48 -7.00 -2.92 7.59
N ARG A 49 -6.62 -1.80 8.20
CA ARG A 49 -6.67 -1.66 9.66
C ARG A 49 -8.11 -1.80 10.18
N ARG A 50 -9.07 -1.10 9.57
CA ARG A 50 -10.49 -1.24 9.94
C ARG A 50 -11.02 -2.65 9.73
N GLN A 51 -10.60 -3.33 8.67
CA GLN A 51 -10.94 -4.73 8.42
C GLN A 51 -10.38 -5.63 9.53
N SER A 52 -9.14 -5.42 9.95
CA SER A 52 -8.52 -6.19 11.04
C SER A 52 -9.24 -5.95 12.38
N GLU A 53 -9.63 -4.71 12.67
CA GLU A 53 -10.41 -4.37 13.87
C GLU A 53 -11.79 -5.07 13.86
N ALA A 54 -12.52 -5.02 12.73
CA ALA A 54 -13.81 -5.70 12.59
C ALA A 54 -13.69 -7.23 12.61
N GLN A 55 -12.60 -7.78 12.08
CA GLN A 55 -12.30 -9.23 12.18
C GLN A 55 -12.04 -9.64 13.63
N GLY A 56 -11.32 -8.80 14.40
CA GLY A 56 -11.10 -9.01 15.81
C GLY A 56 -12.40 -9.00 16.62
N GLU A 57 -13.31 -8.04 16.33
CA GLU A 57 -14.63 -7.98 16.95
C GLU A 57 -15.47 -9.25 16.68
N LEU A 58 -15.49 -9.72 15.42
CA LEU A 58 -16.16 -10.95 15.04
C LEU A 58 -15.60 -12.16 15.79
N SER A 59 -14.27 -12.29 15.80
CA SER A 59 -13.59 -13.41 16.47
C SER A 59 -13.83 -13.39 18.00
N GLY A 60 -13.75 -12.20 18.62
CA GLY A 60 -14.05 -12.03 20.02
C GLY A 60 -15.49 -12.42 20.37
N TYR A 61 -16.45 -11.97 19.56
CA TYR A 61 -17.85 -12.31 19.77
C TYR A 61 -18.12 -13.82 19.60
N VAL A 62 -17.52 -14.46 18.61
CA VAL A 62 -17.64 -15.91 18.41
C VAL A 62 -17.08 -16.68 19.60
N ASN A 63 -15.89 -16.30 20.10
CA ASN A 63 -15.29 -16.95 21.26
C ASN A 63 -16.18 -16.78 22.50
N GLU A 64 -16.71 -15.57 22.77
CA GLU A 64 -17.63 -15.30 23.86
C GLU A 64 -18.89 -16.18 23.78
N MET A 65 -19.44 -16.36 22.57
CA MET A 65 -20.63 -17.19 22.37
C MET A 65 -20.35 -18.68 22.51
N VAL A 66 -19.16 -19.13 22.11
CA VAL A 66 -18.75 -20.55 22.27
C VAL A 66 -18.50 -20.85 23.75
N GLU A 67 -17.80 -19.98 24.46
CA GLU A 67 -17.57 -20.14 25.92
C GLU A 67 -18.85 -20.06 26.71
N GLY A 68 -19.80 -19.17 26.33
CA GLY A 68 -21.09 -18.98 26.99
C GLY A 68 -22.23 -19.84 26.44
N GLN A 69 -21.98 -20.83 25.59
CA GLN A 69 -23.01 -21.57 24.84
C GLN A 69 -24.07 -22.22 25.78
N GLU A 70 -23.66 -22.74 26.91
CA GLU A 70 -24.56 -23.36 27.86
C GLU A 70 -25.54 -22.34 28.45
N LEU A 71 -25.06 -21.13 28.80
CA LEU A 71 -25.90 -20.05 29.30
C LEU A 71 -26.87 -19.53 28.22
N VAL A 72 -26.40 -19.36 26.99
CA VAL A 72 -27.21 -18.92 25.86
C VAL A 72 -28.38 -19.87 25.60
N SER A 73 -28.12 -21.18 25.64
CA SER A 73 -29.16 -22.22 25.50
C SER A 73 -30.13 -22.26 26.68
N MET A 74 -29.63 -22.15 27.91
CA MET A 74 -30.49 -22.14 29.12
C MET A 74 -31.48 -20.98 29.13
N PHE A 75 -31.11 -19.82 28.60
CA PHE A 75 -31.95 -18.64 28.56
C PHE A 75 -32.72 -18.45 27.23
N GLY A 76 -32.51 -19.32 26.23
CA GLY A 76 -33.18 -19.24 24.93
C GLY A 76 -32.78 -18.01 24.09
N TYR A 77 -31.54 -17.54 24.25
CA TYR A 77 -31.01 -16.31 23.61
C TYR A 77 -30.37 -16.57 22.26
N GLU A 78 -30.45 -17.76 21.67
CA GLU A 78 -29.76 -18.16 20.45
C GLU A 78 -30.12 -17.24 19.27
N LYS A 79 -31.39 -16.87 19.12
CA LYS A 79 -31.83 -15.98 18.03
C LYS A 79 -31.18 -14.61 18.14
N ALA A 80 -31.14 -14.02 19.31
CA ALA A 80 -30.53 -12.72 19.55
C ALA A 80 -29.00 -12.75 19.27
N CYS A 81 -28.35 -13.84 19.66
CA CYS A 81 -26.92 -14.04 19.38
C CYS A 81 -26.64 -14.15 17.89
N VAL A 82 -27.45 -14.90 17.13
CA VAL A 82 -27.33 -15.01 15.68
C VAL A 82 -27.60 -13.69 14.99
N GLU A 83 -28.61 -12.94 15.40
CA GLU A 83 -28.90 -11.61 14.83
C GLU A 83 -27.73 -10.64 15.05
N ARG A 84 -27.10 -10.66 16.22
CA ARG A 84 -25.93 -9.84 16.52
C ARG A 84 -24.72 -10.28 15.69
N LEU A 85 -24.47 -11.58 15.57
CA LEU A 85 -23.44 -12.15 14.72
C LEU A 85 -23.62 -11.70 13.26
N CYS A 86 -24.84 -11.77 12.75
CA CYS A 86 -25.15 -11.33 11.38
C CYS A 86 -24.83 -9.85 11.17
N LYS A 87 -25.14 -8.98 12.15
CA LYS A 87 -24.83 -7.54 12.07
C LYS A 87 -23.32 -7.30 12.05
N ILE A 88 -22.56 -7.95 12.92
CA ILE A 88 -21.09 -7.85 12.96
C ILE A 88 -20.49 -8.34 11.63
N ASN A 89 -20.95 -9.50 11.15
CA ASN A 89 -20.50 -10.08 9.90
C ASN A 89 -20.83 -9.21 8.68
N GLN A 90 -22.02 -8.56 8.66
CA GLN A 90 -22.39 -7.64 7.60
C GLN A 90 -21.45 -6.41 7.60
N SER A 91 -21.17 -5.85 8.77
CA SER A 91 -20.21 -4.73 8.91
C SER A 91 -18.81 -5.12 8.39
N LEU A 92 -18.32 -6.29 8.78
CA LEU A 92 -17.04 -6.83 8.30
C LEU A 92 -17.05 -7.03 6.77
N SER A 93 -18.15 -7.57 6.22
CA SER A 93 -18.30 -7.77 4.77
C SER A 93 -18.21 -6.46 4.00
N ASP A 94 -18.90 -5.41 4.45
CA ASP A 94 -18.89 -4.09 3.81
C ASP A 94 -17.50 -3.44 3.84
N ILE A 95 -16.79 -3.57 4.96
CA ILE A 95 -15.41 -3.07 5.10
C ILE A 95 -14.47 -3.88 4.21
N THR A 96 -14.59 -5.21 4.21
CA THR A 96 -13.76 -6.11 3.41
C THR A 96 -13.94 -5.85 1.92
N GLN A 97 -15.18 -5.66 1.46
CA GLN A 97 -15.45 -5.35 0.06
C GLN A 97 -14.74 -4.06 -0.39
N LYS A 98 -14.81 -3.01 0.44
CA LYS A 98 -14.10 -1.74 0.17
C LYS A 98 -12.60 -1.93 0.18
N SER A 99 -12.07 -2.69 1.15
CA SER A 99 -10.64 -2.97 1.29
C SER A 99 -10.09 -3.71 0.07
N VAL A 100 -10.78 -4.77 -0.38
CA VAL A 100 -10.42 -5.54 -1.57
C VAL A 100 -10.51 -4.69 -2.83
N PHE A 101 -11.55 -3.86 -2.97
CA PHE A 101 -11.71 -2.97 -4.12
C PHE A 101 -10.53 -2.00 -4.25
N TYR A 102 -10.20 -1.26 -3.18
CA TYR A 102 -9.08 -0.31 -3.22
C TYR A 102 -7.72 -1.01 -3.40
N SER A 103 -7.53 -2.16 -2.78
CA SER A 103 -6.32 -2.97 -2.95
C SER A 103 -6.17 -3.46 -4.40
N SER A 104 -7.27 -3.88 -5.02
CA SER A 104 -7.27 -4.37 -6.41
C SER A 104 -6.97 -3.26 -7.42
N ILE A 105 -7.38 -2.01 -7.14
CA ILE A 105 -7.11 -0.86 -8.00
C ILE A 105 -5.68 -0.33 -7.82
N ALA A 106 -5.04 -0.55 -6.67
CA ALA A 106 -3.72 0.00 -6.39
C ALA A 106 -2.67 -0.39 -7.44
N ASN A 107 -2.59 -1.67 -7.81
CA ASN A 107 -1.65 -2.17 -8.81
C ASN A 107 -1.94 -1.68 -10.25
N PRO A 108 -3.16 -1.81 -10.80
CA PRO A 108 -3.48 -1.23 -12.10
C PRO A 108 -3.32 0.28 -12.13
N GLY A 109 -3.67 0.98 -11.04
CA GLY A 109 -3.56 2.43 -10.93
C GLY A 109 -2.12 2.91 -11.02
N THR A 110 -1.18 2.27 -10.32
CA THR A 110 0.25 2.60 -10.43
C THR A 110 0.80 2.31 -11.83
N ARG A 111 0.39 1.21 -12.47
CA ARG A 111 0.75 0.91 -13.86
C ARG A 111 0.22 1.94 -14.82
N PHE A 112 -1.01 2.42 -14.64
CA PHE A 112 -1.63 3.44 -15.46
C PHE A 112 -0.86 4.78 -15.36
N VAL A 113 -0.52 5.20 -14.14
CA VAL A 113 0.30 6.41 -13.94
C VAL A 113 1.68 6.26 -14.61
N ASN A 114 2.33 5.12 -14.45
CA ASN A 114 3.61 4.84 -15.11
C ASN A 114 3.48 4.85 -16.65
N ALA A 115 2.37 4.36 -17.20
CA ALA A 115 2.10 4.41 -18.64
C ALA A 115 1.93 5.85 -19.13
N ILE A 116 1.28 6.74 -18.35
CA ILE A 116 1.18 8.17 -18.67
C ILE A 116 2.57 8.82 -18.69
N VAL A 117 3.40 8.54 -17.67
CA VAL A 117 4.79 9.04 -17.63
C VAL A 117 5.56 8.58 -18.87
N TYR A 118 5.47 7.30 -19.18
CA TYR A 118 6.12 6.72 -20.36
C TYR A 118 5.65 7.36 -21.67
N ALA A 119 4.33 7.55 -21.82
CA ALA A 119 3.75 8.20 -22.99
C ALA A 119 4.21 9.66 -23.11
N ALA A 120 4.23 10.41 -22.01
CA ALA A 120 4.71 11.80 -22.00
C ALA A 120 6.19 11.89 -22.42
N VAL A 121 7.04 10.99 -21.90
CA VAL A 121 8.45 10.92 -22.29
C VAL A 121 8.60 10.53 -23.77
N ALA A 122 7.78 9.59 -24.25
CA ALA A 122 7.81 9.17 -25.66
C ALA A 122 7.41 10.32 -26.62
N VAL A 123 6.35 11.07 -26.28
CA VAL A 123 5.89 12.22 -27.07
C VAL A 123 6.92 13.34 -27.06
N CYS A 124 7.39 13.75 -25.87
CA CYS A 124 8.42 14.78 -25.76
C CYS A 124 9.74 14.37 -26.42
N GLY A 125 10.16 13.12 -26.23
CA GLY A 125 11.36 12.57 -26.85
C GLY A 125 11.23 12.42 -28.36
N GLY A 126 10.06 12.01 -28.86
CA GLY A 126 9.77 11.99 -30.30
C GLY A 126 9.87 13.38 -30.97
N TRP A 127 9.34 14.39 -30.25
CA TRP A 127 9.49 15.78 -30.68
C TRP A 127 10.96 16.20 -30.79
N VAL A 128 11.79 15.86 -29.81
CA VAL A 128 13.23 16.16 -29.76
C VAL A 128 13.98 15.44 -30.89
N VAL A 129 13.59 14.20 -31.23
CA VAL A 129 14.13 13.43 -32.36
C VAL A 129 13.78 14.10 -33.69
N LEU A 130 12.55 14.57 -33.87
CA LEU A 130 12.14 15.32 -35.11
C LEU A 130 12.92 16.60 -35.30
N GLN A 131 13.40 17.23 -34.23
CA GLN A 131 14.26 18.41 -34.29
C GLN A 131 15.74 18.04 -34.52
N ASN A 132 16.07 16.79 -34.75
CA ASN A 132 17.44 16.28 -34.90
C ASN A 132 18.37 16.54 -33.70
N TRP A 133 17.82 16.76 -32.49
CA TRP A 133 18.60 16.96 -31.26
C TRP A 133 18.91 15.64 -30.55
N MET A 134 18.30 14.55 -30.97
CA MET A 134 18.51 13.21 -30.40
C MET A 134 18.26 12.14 -31.47
N THR A 135 18.97 11.02 -31.37
CA THR A 135 18.73 9.85 -32.23
C THR A 135 17.61 8.96 -31.67
N VAL A 136 17.00 8.17 -32.57
CA VAL A 136 15.98 7.17 -32.14
C VAL A 136 16.54 6.17 -31.14
N GLY A 137 17.83 5.79 -31.29
CA GLY A 137 18.50 4.88 -30.33
C GLY A 137 18.65 5.51 -28.94
N GLN A 138 18.98 6.81 -28.87
CA GLN A 138 19.04 7.54 -27.61
C GLN A 138 17.65 7.65 -26.95
N LEU A 139 16.59 7.87 -27.73
CA LEU A 139 15.22 7.86 -27.22
C LEU A 139 14.84 6.50 -26.63
N SER A 140 15.17 5.41 -27.31
CA SER A 140 14.93 4.06 -26.79
C SER A 140 15.65 3.80 -25.45
N SER A 141 16.92 4.20 -25.39
CA SER A 141 17.69 4.13 -24.13
C SER A 141 17.05 4.98 -23.03
N PHE A 142 16.61 6.19 -23.38
CA PHE A 142 15.96 7.10 -22.43
C PHE A 142 14.66 6.53 -21.85
N LEU A 143 13.82 5.92 -22.69
CA LEU A 143 12.59 5.24 -22.26
C LEU A 143 12.89 4.08 -21.31
N THR A 144 13.97 3.35 -21.55
CA THR A 144 14.44 2.29 -20.67
C THR A 144 14.84 2.83 -19.28
N TYR A 145 15.62 3.91 -19.27
CA TYR A 145 16.03 4.57 -18.03
C TYR A 145 14.85 5.21 -17.28
N ALA A 146 13.89 5.81 -17.98
CA ALA A 146 12.67 6.34 -17.37
C ALA A 146 11.87 5.24 -16.66
N ASN A 147 11.80 4.05 -17.25
CA ASN A 147 11.18 2.87 -16.61
C ASN A 147 11.96 2.38 -15.38
N GLN A 148 13.29 2.36 -15.45
CA GLN A 148 14.13 1.97 -14.31
C GLN A 148 14.07 2.99 -13.17
N TYR A 149 13.95 4.28 -13.50
CA TYR A 149 13.84 5.36 -12.53
C TYR A 149 12.57 5.28 -11.69
N THR A 150 11.45 4.81 -12.24
CA THR A 150 10.17 4.71 -11.52
C THR A 150 10.08 3.50 -10.59
N LYS A 151 10.83 2.44 -10.82
CA LYS A 151 10.78 1.20 -10.00
C LYS A 151 11.12 1.43 -8.52
N PRO A 152 12.24 2.10 -8.16
CA PRO A 152 12.60 2.29 -6.76
C PRO A 152 11.58 3.05 -5.92
N PHE A 153 10.79 3.94 -6.52
CA PHE A 153 9.75 4.67 -5.79
C PHE A 153 8.62 3.76 -5.34
N ASN A 154 8.25 2.77 -6.16
CA ASN A 154 7.27 1.77 -5.78
C ASN A 154 7.80 0.84 -4.68
N GLU A 155 9.08 0.47 -4.74
CA GLU A 155 9.76 -0.35 -3.72
C GLU A 155 9.86 0.38 -2.39
N VAL A 156 10.26 1.67 -2.39
CA VAL A 156 10.35 2.48 -1.17
C VAL A 156 8.99 2.59 -0.47
N THR A 157 7.90 2.79 -1.23
CA THR A 157 6.55 2.84 -0.66
C THR A 157 6.17 1.52 0.00
N GLY A 158 6.50 0.38 -0.63
CA GLY A 158 6.29 -0.96 -0.07
C GLY A 158 7.09 -1.19 1.22
N VAL A 159 8.38 -0.85 1.21
CA VAL A 159 9.26 -0.98 2.38
C VAL A 159 8.79 -0.09 3.54
N LEU A 160 8.36 1.14 3.27
CA LEU A 160 7.83 2.03 4.31
C LEU A 160 6.59 1.44 5.00
N THR A 161 5.69 0.84 4.23
CA THR A 161 4.51 0.16 4.77
C THR A 161 4.90 -1.05 5.64
N GLN A 162 5.90 -1.83 5.21
CA GLN A 162 6.41 -2.95 6.01
C GLN A 162 7.05 -2.49 7.33
N ILE A 163 7.83 -1.41 7.31
CA ILE A 163 8.43 -0.82 8.52
C ILE A 163 7.32 -0.36 9.47
N GLN A 164 6.29 0.34 8.98
CA GLN A 164 5.18 0.77 9.80
C GLN A 164 4.43 -0.41 10.44
N SER A 165 4.20 -1.49 9.70
CA SER A 165 3.58 -2.71 10.21
C SER A 165 4.45 -3.40 11.27
N ALA A 166 5.77 -3.45 11.05
CA ALA A 166 6.72 -4.02 12.01
C ALA A 166 6.77 -3.20 13.32
N VAL A 167 6.77 -1.86 13.21
CA VAL A 167 6.74 -0.97 14.39
C VAL A 167 5.42 -1.14 15.16
N ALA A 168 4.28 -1.21 14.47
CA ALA A 168 2.98 -1.45 15.11
C ALA A 168 2.94 -2.81 15.81
N GLY A 169 3.48 -3.87 15.18
CA GLY A 169 3.61 -5.19 15.80
C GLY A 169 4.51 -5.17 17.03
N ALA A 170 5.65 -4.49 16.97
CA ALA A 170 6.55 -4.32 18.10
C ALA A 170 5.88 -3.57 19.26
N GLN A 171 5.15 -2.48 18.97
CA GLN A 171 4.39 -1.75 20.00
C GLN A 171 3.37 -2.64 20.70
N SER A 172 2.65 -3.48 19.96
CA SER A 172 1.68 -4.42 20.54
C SER A 172 2.35 -5.47 21.45
N LEU A 173 3.54 -5.95 21.06
CA LEU A 173 4.34 -6.86 21.88
C LEU A 173 4.85 -6.19 23.17
N PHE A 174 5.34 -4.95 23.08
CA PHE A 174 5.78 -4.20 24.26
C PHE A 174 4.63 -3.91 25.23
N LEU A 175 3.44 -3.55 24.71
CA LEU A 175 2.23 -3.39 25.52
C LEU A 175 1.84 -4.69 26.25
N LEU A 176 2.07 -5.83 25.63
CA LEU A 176 1.81 -7.14 26.26
C LEU A 176 2.86 -7.47 27.34
N ILE A 177 4.13 -7.13 27.09
CA ILE A 177 5.24 -7.39 28.03
C ILE A 177 5.17 -6.44 29.24
N ASP A 178 4.83 -5.16 28.99
CA ASP A 178 4.70 -4.13 30.03
C ASP A 178 3.32 -4.17 30.72
N GLY A 179 2.36 -4.93 30.15
CA GLY A 179 1.05 -5.16 30.76
C GLY A 179 1.18 -5.74 32.15
N ALA A 180 0.39 -5.23 33.09
CA ALA A 180 0.41 -5.64 34.48
C ALA A 180 0.36 -7.17 34.61
N LYS A 181 1.36 -7.76 35.26
CA LYS A 181 1.33 -9.17 35.63
C LYS A 181 0.01 -9.43 36.36
N ALA A 182 -0.72 -10.45 35.90
CA ALA A 182 -1.90 -10.90 36.60
C ALA A 182 -1.59 -11.02 38.09
N PRO A 183 -2.49 -10.58 39.01
CA PRO A 183 -2.28 -10.77 40.44
C PRO A 183 -1.99 -12.25 40.66
N GLN A 184 -0.86 -12.54 41.34
CA GLN A 184 -0.59 -13.90 41.76
C GLN A 184 -1.77 -14.36 42.63
N ASP A 185 -2.39 -15.47 42.24
CA ASP A 185 -3.37 -16.12 43.10
C ASP A 185 -2.72 -16.34 44.44
N LEU A 186 -3.28 -15.73 45.48
CA LEU A 186 -2.90 -15.97 46.86
C LEU A 186 -3.24 -17.41 47.18
N PRO A 187 -2.35 -18.13 47.93
CA PRO A 187 -2.54 -19.52 48.29
C PRO A 187 -3.77 -19.76 49.15
#